data_8a4bfd4a94e8c9c5882c2365914d91cf
#
_entry.id   8a4bfd4a94e8c9c5882c2365914d91cf
#
_cell.length_a   1.000
_cell.length_b   1.000
_cell.length_c   1.000
_cell.angle_alpha   90.00
_cell.angle_beta   90.00
_cell.angle_gamma   90.00
#
_symmetry.space_group_name_H-M   'P 1'
#
loop_
_entity.id
_entity.type
_entity.pdbx_description
1 polymer ?
#
loop_
_entity_poly.entity_id
_entity_poly.type
_entity_poly.pdbx_seq_one_letter_code
_entity_poly.pdbx_strand_id
1 'polypeptide(L)'
;MTRGHSRQKFRASCKFRPRATTLFVRVAPEPGELLLPKTQASAFFGTPLTTYLVGAGIDSLVVTGCTTSGCVRASVVDACALNFKSIVPSDAVYDRSPTSHAVNLFDIASKYGDVMPTRAAIERLRALADERTKDRST
;
A
#
# COMPACT_ATOMS: atom_id res chain seq x y z
N MET A 1 -8.71 24.34 -45.86
CA MET A 1 -7.72 24.46 -44.74
C MET A 1 -8.16 23.57 -43.60
N THR A 2 -7.73 22.32 -43.60
CA THR A 2 -8.06 21.32 -42.59
C THR A 2 -6.88 21.23 -41.63
N ARG A 3 -7.08 21.70 -40.37
CA ARG A 3 -6.09 21.57 -39.31
C ARG A 3 -6.07 20.11 -38.80
N GLY A 4 -4.98 19.41 -39.12
CA GLY A 4 -4.72 18.08 -38.60
C GLY A 4 -4.51 18.11 -37.11
N HIS A 5 -5.41 17.52 -36.34
CA HIS A 5 -5.19 17.20 -34.95
C HIS A 5 -4.19 16.05 -34.86
N SER A 6 -2.95 16.36 -34.48
CA SER A 6 -1.97 15.32 -34.11
C SER A 6 -2.44 14.66 -32.81
N ARG A 7 -2.96 13.45 -32.92
CA ARG A 7 -3.22 12.60 -31.77
C ARG A 7 -1.87 12.22 -31.16
N GLN A 8 -1.50 12.94 -30.11
CA GLN A 8 -0.39 12.56 -29.27
C GLN A 8 -0.72 11.21 -28.61
N LYS A 9 -0.14 10.15 -29.15
CA LYS A 9 -0.29 8.80 -28.58
C LYS A 9 0.41 8.77 -27.23
N PHE A 10 -0.35 8.85 -26.16
CA PHE A 10 0.12 8.49 -24.82
C PHE A 10 0.52 7.01 -24.87
N ARG A 11 1.78 6.72 -25.10
CA ARG A 11 2.35 5.41 -24.83
C ARG A 11 2.58 5.31 -23.31
N ALA A 12 1.62 4.77 -22.59
CA ALA A 12 1.89 4.22 -21.27
C ALA A 12 2.91 3.09 -21.44
N SER A 13 4.19 3.41 -21.27
CA SER A 13 5.27 2.43 -21.34
C SER A 13 5.37 1.67 -20.02
N CYS A 14 4.30 0.98 -19.64
CA CYS A 14 4.38 -0.08 -18.65
C CYS A 14 4.79 -1.36 -19.41
N LYS A 15 6.09 -1.52 -19.67
CA LYS A 15 6.62 -2.75 -20.22
C LYS A 15 6.54 -3.83 -19.13
N PHE A 16 5.43 -4.55 -19.12
CA PHE A 16 5.34 -5.80 -18.37
C PHE A 16 6.40 -6.76 -18.92
N ARG A 17 7.44 -6.98 -18.15
CA ARG A 17 8.35 -8.11 -18.30
C ARG A 17 8.02 -9.11 -17.21
N PRO A 18 7.51 -10.30 -17.53
CA PRO A 18 7.43 -11.38 -16.57
C PRO A 18 8.85 -11.89 -16.30
N ARG A 19 9.55 -11.21 -15.42
CA ARG A 19 10.78 -11.75 -14.82
C ARG A 19 10.41 -12.23 -13.44
N ALA A 20 10.80 -13.47 -13.14
CA ALA A 20 10.74 -14.01 -11.80
C ALA A 20 11.21 -12.95 -10.80
N THR A 21 10.30 -12.49 -9.95
CA THR A 21 10.63 -11.50 -8.93
C THR A 21 11.50 -12.21 -7.92
N THR A 22 12.81 -11.98 -7.99
CA THR A 22 13.72 -12.43 -6.94
C THR A 22 13.41 -11.60 -5.70
N LEU A 23 12.72 -12.22 -4.74
CA LEU A 23 12.50 -11.61 -3.43
C LEU A 23 13.81 -11.61 -2.66
N PHE A 24 14.15 -10.48 -2.05
CA PHE A 24 15.30 -10.42 -1.16
C PHE A 24 15.05 -11.35 0.04
N VAL A 25 16.01 -12.20 0.37
CA VAL A 25 15.92 -13.20 1.45
C VAL A 25 15.44 -12.57 2.78
N ARG A 26 15.81 -11.32 3.06
CA ARG A 26 15.42 -10.60 4.29
C ARG A 26 13.96 -10.15 4.35
N VAL A 27 13.25 -10.17 3.24
CA VAL A 27 11.82 -9.78 3.09
C VAL A 27 11.05 -10.84 2.30
N ALA A 28 11.56 -12.06 2.26
CA ALA A 28 10.84 -13.19 1.69
C ALA A 28 9.60 -13.48 2.54
N PRO A 29 8.47 -13.85 1.92
CA PRO A 29 7.28 -14.21 2.66
C PRO A 29 7.52 -15.47 3.50
N GLU A 30 6.97 -15.50 4.69
CA GLU A 30 6.97 -16.66 5.56
C GLU A 30 5.95 -17.71 5.07
N PRO A 31 6.11 -18.99 5.46
CA PRO A 31 5.13 -20.02 5.12
C PRO A 31 3.71 -19.64 5.60
N GLY A 32 2.78 -19.57 4.68
CA GLY A 32 1.39 -19.20 4.95
C GLY A 32 1.05 -17.74 4.70
N GLU A 33 2.03 -16.90 4.40
CA GLU A 33 1.77 -15.52 3.96
C GLU A 33 1.28 -15.48 2.51
N LEU A 34 0.31 -14.60 2.26
CA LEU A 34 -0.29 -14.43 0.96
C LEU A 34 0.61 -13.63 0.01
N LEU A 35 1.01 -14.25 -1.08
CA LEU A 35 1.74 -13.58 -2.16
C LEU A 35 0.80 -13.26 -3.32
N LEU A 36 0.55 -11.96 -3.55
CA LEU A 36 -0.30 -11.49 -4.63
C LEU A 36 0.52 -10.77 -5.70
N PRO A 37 0.63 -11.31 -6.91
CA PRO A 37 1.21 -10.59 -8.03
C PRO A 37 0.30 -9.44 -8.44
N LYS A 38 0.86 -8.25 -8.65
CA LYS A 38 0.13 -7.10 -9.16
C LYS A 38 0.82 -6.49 -10.38
N THR A 39 0.03 -5.96 -11.29
CA THR A 39 0.50 -5.33 -12.54
C THR A 39 0.32 -3.81 -12.53
N GLN A 40 -0.42 -3.28 -11.56
CA GLN A 40 -0.71 -1.86 -11.41
C GLN A 40 -0.11 -1.29 -10.12
N ALA A 41 -0.13 0.02 -9.97
CA ALA A 41 0.46 0.70 -8.81
C ALA A 41 -0.22 0.26 -7.50
N SER A 42 -1.55 0.31 -7.45
CA SER A 42 -2.31 -0.14 -6.28
C SER A 42 -2.27 -1.65 -6.11
N ALA A 43 -2.18 -2.10 -4.86
CA ALA A 43 -2.31 -3.51 -4.51
C ALA A 43 -3.74 -4.04 -4.65
N PHE A 44 -4.73 -3.15 -4.72
CA PHE A 44 -6.14 -3.51 -4.85
C PHE A 44 -6.59 -3.67 -6.31
N PHE A 45 -6.01 -2.88 -7.21
CA PHE A 45 -6.45 -2.87 -8.59
C PHE A 45 -6.06 -4.14 -9.35
N GLY A 46 -7.07 -4.87 -9.81
CA GLY A 46 -6.86 -6.10 -10.59
C GLY A 46 -6.29 -7.28 -9.79
N THR A 47 -6.43 -7.26 -8.46
CA THR A 47 -6.05 -8.35 -7.57
C THR A 47 -7.22 -8.77 -6.69
N PRO A 48 -7.22 -9.99 -6.13
CA PRO A 48 -8.24 -10.43 -5.19
C PRO A 48 -8.00 -9.95 -3.75
N LEU A 49 -7.15 -8.92 -3.51
CA LEU A 49 -6.76 -8.49 -2.16
C LEU A 49 -7.97 -8.13 -1.30
N THR A 50 -8.92 -7.36 -1.84
CA THR A 50 -10.15 -6.98 -1.12
C THR A 50 -10.92 -8.20 -0.64
N THR A 51 -11.06 -9.21 -1.49
CA THR A 51 -11.77 -10.46 -1.14
C THR A 51 -11.09 -11.19 0.02
N TYR A 52 -9.76 -11.26 0.02
CA TYR A 52 -9.01 -11.88 1.13
C TYR A 52 -9.14 -11.08 2.42
N LEU A 53 -9.01 -9.76 2.37
CA LEU A 53 -9.11 -8.90 3.56
C LEU A 53 -10.51 -8.97 4.19
N VAL A 54 -11.55 -8.85 3.38
CA VAL A 54 -12.94 -8.94 3.85
C VAL A 54 -13.24 -10.35 4.38
N GLY A 55 -12.82 -11.39 3.68
CA GLY A 55 -13.01 -12.78 4.12
C GLY A 55 -12.29 -13.10 5.44
N ALA A 56 -11.18 -12.43 5.71
CA ALA A 56 -10.44 -12.54 6.96
C ALA A 56 -10.94 -11.59 8.08
N GLY A 57 -11.95 -10.76 7.82
CA GLY A 57 -12.46 -9.78 8.78
C GLY A 57 -11.46 -8.66 9.11
N ILE A 58 -10.56 -8.34 8.18
CA ILE A 58 -9.57 -7.27 8.33
C ILE A 58 -10.22 -5.93 8.01
N ASP A 59 -10.04 -4.94 8.88
CA ASP A 59 -10.50 -3.56 8.73
C ASP A 59 -9.38 -2.53 8.72
N SER A 60 -8.17 -2.95 9.09
CA SER A 60 -7.01 -2.06 9.25
C SER A 60 -5.76 -2.69 8.64
N LEU A 61 -4.94 -1.85 8.00
CA LEU A 61 -3.77 -2.27 7.25
C LEU A 61 -2.53 -1.48 7.70
N VAL A 62 -1.38 -2.16 7.71
CA VAL A 62 -0.08 -1.49 7.76
C VAL A 62 0.53 -1.59 6.37
N VAL A 63 0.77 -0.44 5.74
CA VAL A 63 1.28 -0.37 4.37
C VAL A 63 2.74 0.08 4.38
N THR A 64 3.62 -0.76 3.87
CA THR A 64 5.07 -0.52 3.80
C THR A 64 5.61 -0.72 2.39
N GLY A 65 6.89 -0.43 2.18
CA GLY A 65 7.60 -0.70 0.93
C GLY A 65 7.84 0.52 0.05
N CYS A 66 7.81 0.37 -1.27
CA CYS A 66 8.17 1.41 -2.23
C CYS A 66 7.31 1.36 -3.51
N THR A 67 7.17 2.51 -4.16
CA THR A 67 7.61 3.86 -3.79
C THR A 67 6.50 4.61 -3.09
N THR A 68 6.86 5.50 -2.17
CA THR A 68 5.89 6.27 -1.38
C THR A 68 4.89 7.02 -2.27
N SER A 69 5.40 7.74 -3.28
CA SER A 69 4.58 8.50 -4.25
C SER A 69 3.85 7.63 -5.29
N GLY A 70 4.17 6.36 -5.36
CA GLY A 70 3.62 5.42 -6.33
C GLY A 70 2.72 4.37 -5.67
N CYS A 71 3.26 3.16 -5.54
CA CYS A 71 2.50 1.99 -5.10
C CYS A 71 1.94 2.12 -3.68
N VAL A 72 2.69 2.74 -2.76
CA VAL A 72 2.25 2.98 -1.38
C VAL A 72 1.04 3.91 -1.39
N ARG A 73 1.19 5.12 -1.98
CA ARG A 73 0.09 6.08 -2.06
C ARG A 73 -1.14 5.51 -2.78
N ALA A 74 -0.94 4.88 -3.93
CA ALA A 74 -2.06 4.30 -4.68
C ALA A 74 -2.83 3.24 -3.87
N SER A 75 -2.12 2.38 -3.16
CA SER A 75 -2.74 1.36 -2.32
C SER A 75 -3.47 1.96 -1.10
N VAL A 76 -2.91 2.99 -0.48
CA VAL A 76 -3.54 3.67 0.67
C VAL A 76 -4.81 4.42 0.25
N VAL A 77 -4.80 5.07 -0.91
CA VAL A 77 -5.99 5.76 -1.46
C VAL A 77 -7.10 4.76 -1.74
N ASP A 78 -6.80 3.63 -2.39
CA ASP A 78 -7.79 2.59 -2.67
C ASP A 78 -8.27 1.91 -1.38
N ALA A 79 -7.37 1.67 -0.41
CA ALA A 79 -7.76 1.16 0.91
C ALA A 79 -8.78 2.08 1.59
N CYS A 80 -8.50 3.39 1.60
CA CYS A 80 -9.42 4.40 2.15
C CYS A 80 -10.77 4.40 1.41
N ALA A 81 -10.76 4.34 0.08
CA ALA A 81 -11.98 4.27 -0.73
C ALA A 81 -12.82 3.00 -0.47
N LEU A 82 -12.17 1.93 -0.03
CA LEU A 82 -12.79 0.65 0.35
C LEU A 82 -13.08 0.54 1.86
N ASN A 83 -12.99 1.64 2.62
CA ASN A 83 -13.20 1.73 4.07
C ASN A 83 -12.20 0.96 4.94
N PHE A 84 -11.03 0.62 4.43
CA PHE A 84 -9.93 0.13 5.26
C PHE A 84 -9.19 1.30 5.91
N LYS A 85 -8.86 1.17 7.19
CA LYS A 85 -7.97 2.10 7.89
C LYS A 85 -6.53 1.74 7.56
N SER A 86 -5.70 2.74 7.27
CA SER A 86 -4.31 2.52 6.89
C SER A 86 -3.35 3.22 7.84
N ILE A 87 -2.31 2.50 8.27
CA ILE A 87 -1.15 3.03 8.96
C ILE A 87 0.05 2.93 8.01
N VAL A 88 0.76 4.02 7.80
CA VAL A 88 1.97 4.05 6.97
C VAL A 88 3.16 4.40 7.86
N PRO A 89 4.01 3.43 8.20
CA PRO A 89 5.24 3.70 8.95
C PRO A 89 6.21 4.51 8.08
N SER A 90 6.50 5.76 8.48
CA SER A 90 7.26 6.72 7.67
C SER A 90 8.70 6.28 7.37
N ASP A 91 9.28 5.47 8.25
CA ASP A 91 10.61 4.90 8.16
C ASP A 91 10.65 3.48 7.55
N ALA A 92 9.47 2.92 7.18
CA ALA A 92 9.35 1.64 6.48
C ALA A 92 8.80 1.80 5.05
N VAL A 93 8.76 3.03 4.54
CA VAL A 93 8.45 3.35 3.14
C VAL A 93 9.57 4.17 2.53
N TYR A 94 9.77 4.05 1.22
CA TYR A 94 10.88 4.69 0.54
C TYR A 94 10.45 5.30 -0.80
N ASP A 95 11.09 6.41 -1.17
CA ASP A 95 10.99 6.99 -2.51
C ASP A 95 12.37 7.43 -3.01
N ARG A 96 12.52 7.48 -4.33
CA ARG A 96 13.76 7.93 -4.98
C ARG A 96 13.99 9.44 -4.81
N SER A 97 12.92 10.21 -4.67
CA SER A 97 12.95 11.65 -4.46
C SER A 97 12.52 11.97 -3.03
N PRO A 98 13.38 12.58 -2.21
CA PRO A 98 13.00 13.01 -0.86
C PRO A 98 11.81 13.96 -0.84
N THR A 99 11.71 14.86 -1.83
CA THR A 99 10.57 15.77 -1.95
C THR A 99 9.28 15.02 -2.24
N SER A 100 9.28 14.09 -3.21
CA SER A 100 8.10 13.26 -3.49
C SER A 100 7.70 12.43 -2.29
N HIS A 101 8.67 11.88 -1.56
CA HIS A 101 8.43 11.14 -0.32
C HIS A 101 7.70 12.01 0.71
N ALA A 102 8.25 13.17 1.05
CA ALA A 102 7.70 14.05 2.07
C ALA A 102 6.29 14.56 1.72
N VAL A 103 6.07 15.02 0.48
CA VAL A 103 4.76 15.52 0.02
C VAL A 103 3.71 14.41 0.05
N ASN A 104 4.06 13.19 -0.37
CA ASN A 104 3.09 12.09 -0.37
C ASN A 104 2.78 11.57 1.04
N LEU A 105 3.73 11.56 1.96
CA LEU A 105 3.45 11.27 3.37
C LEU A 105 2.54 12.34 3.99
N PHE A 106 2.77 13.62 3.68
CA PHE A 106 1.88 14.71 4.10
C PHE A 106 0.46 14.53 3.57
N ASP A 107 0.30 14.23 2.28
CA ASP A 107 -1.01 13.98 1.66
C ASP A 107 -1.73 12.78 2.29
N ILE A 108 -1.01 11.69 2.53
CA ILE A 108 -1.55 10.49 3.18
C ILE A 108 -2.05 10.83 4.58
N ALA A 109 -1.21 11.50 5.39
CA ALA A 109 -1.57 11.90 6.75
C ALA A 109 -2.76 12.86 6.81
N SER A 110 -2.91 13.71 5.79
CA SER A 110 -3.98 14.72 5.76
C SER A 110 -5.34 14.15 5.35
N LYS A 111 -5.39 13.01 4.62
CA LYS A 111 -6.62 12.60 3.91
C LYS A 111 -6.95 11.12 3.97
N TYR A 112 -5.95 10.24 4.03
CA TYR A 112 -6.16 8.82 3.66
C TYR A 112 -5.79 7.81 4.73
N GLY A 113 -4.94 8.18 5.71
CA GLY A 113 -4.49 7.26 6.75
C GLY A 113 -3.50 7.89 7.71
N ASP A 114 -3.13 7.15 8.72
CA ASP A 114 -2.20 7.60 9.76
C ASP A 114 -0.75 7.39 9.29
N VAL A 115 0.09 8.42 9.44
CA VAL A 115 1.53 8.34 9.20
C VAL A 115 2.26 8.48 10.52
N MET A 116 3.09 7.51 10.85
CA MET A 116 3.84 7.50 12.12
C MET A 116 5.13 6.69 11.97
N PRO A 117 6.11 6.84 12.88
CA PRO A 117 7.28 5.96 12.90
C PRO A 117 6.90 4.50 13.19
N THR A 118 7.68 3.54 12.67
CA THR A 118 7.46 2.09 12.87
C THR A 118 7.29 1.72 14.34
N ARG A 119 8.07 2.35 15.24
CA ARG A 119 7.95 2.11 16.68
C ARG A 119 6.54 2.40 17.21
N ALA A 120 5.98 3.56 16.84
CA ALA A 120 4.64 3.95 17.26
C ALA A 120 3.55 3.03 16.64
N ALA A 121 3.74 2.61 15.39
CA ALA A 121 2.85 1.66 14.75
C ALA A 121 2.83 0.30 15.49
N ILE A 122 3.98 -0.21 15.91
CA ILE A 122 4.09 -1.45 16.69
C ILE A 122 3.42 -1.30 18.06
N GLU A 123 3.65 -0.18 18.76
CA GLU A 123 3.02 0.09 20.06
C GLU A 123 1.49 0.12 19.93
N ARG A 124 0.95 0.77 18.87
CA ARG A 124 -0.49 0.80 18.60
C ARG A 124 -1.06 -0.59 18.30
N LEU A 125 -0.37 -1.38 17.48
CA LEU A 125 -0.80 -2.75 17.17
C LEU A 125 -0.84 -3.64 18.42
N ARG A 126 0.12 -3.52 19.32
CA ARG A 126 0.13 -4.24 20.59
C ARG A 126 -1.05 -3.86 21.48
N ALA A 127 -1.33 -2.56 21.61
CA ALA A 127 -2.48 -2.08 22.38
C ALA A 127 -3.81 -2.64 21.84
N LEU A 128 -4.00 -2.65 20.52
CA LEU A 128 -5.20 -3.23 19.89
C LEU A 128 -5.30 -4.75 20.13
N ALA A 129 -4.20 -5.47 20.12
CA ALA A 129 -4.20 -6.90 20.41
C ALA A 129 -4.61 -7.19 21.87
N ASP A 130 -4.14 -6.39 22.81
CA ASP A 130 -4.49 -6.51 24.23
C ASP A 130 -5.98 -6.20 24.50
N GLU A 131 -6.53 -5.18 23.85
CA GLU A 131 -7.96 -4.83 23.91
C GLU A 131 -8.85 -5.99 23.41
N ARG A 132 -8.52 -6.56 22.25
CA ARG A 132 -9.25 -7.70 21.66
C ARG A 132 -9.21 -8.95 22.56
N THR A 133 -8.13 -9.17 23.26
CA THR A 133 -8.00 -10.30 24.19
C THR A 133 -8.89 -10.12 25.41
N LYS A 134 -9.03 -8.90 25.92
CA LYS A 134 -9.91 -8.57 27.05
C LYS A 134 -11.39 -8.73 26.70
N ASP A 135 -11.79 -8.25 25.51
CA ASP A 135 -13.18 -8.32 25.05
C ASP A 135 -13.67 -9.76 24.80
N ARG A 136 -12.76 -10.67 24.43
CA ARG A 136 -13.07 -12.11 24.24
C ARG A 136 -13.14 -12.91 25.55
N SER A 137 -12.76 -12.31 26.67
CA SER A 137 -12.72 -12.96 27.99
C SER A 137 -13.94 -12.57 28.87
N THR A 138 -14.79 -11.69 28.35
CA THR A 138 -16.05 -11.23 28.98
C THR A 138 -17.24 -11.86 28.28
#